data_1dd3457add4939fb893d58a8a35c603a
#
_entry.id   1dd3457add4939fb893d58a8a35c603a
#
_cell.length_a   1.000
_cell.length_b   1.000
_cell.length_c   1.000
_cell.angle_alpha   90.00
_cell.angle_beta   90.00
_cell.angle_gamma   90.00
#
_symmetry.space_group_name_H-M   'P 1'
#
loop_
_entity.id
_entity.type
_entity.pdbx_description
1 polymer ?
#
loop_
_entity_poly.entity_id
_entity_poly.type
_entity_poly.pdbx_seq_one_letter_code
_entity_poly.pdbx_strand_id
1 'polypeptide(L)'
;DTYLKTLPPLRSKSDQKSLWDGLMDGTIDIIASDHNPMDIESKRCEFGKAEFGTATIENSFGWYRAKKANQRALDRWVEAVAHNPRKLFNLKDCSIDIGNYADLTIFANDGSLIEKKTLGANVPNWNQNGRAIGIINNKKIIQL
;
A
#
# COMPACT_ATOMS: atom_id res chain seq x y z
N ASP A 1 19.24 -8.38 4.82
CA ASP A 1 19.13 -6.95 4.52
C ASP A 1 18.35 -6.24 5.63
N THR A 2 19.02 -5.32 6.33
CA THR A 2 18.46 -4.57 7.47
C THR A 2 17.28 -3.68 7.06
N TYR A 3 17.26 -3.20 5.82
CA TYR A 3 16.18 -2.35 5.31
C TYR A 3 14.83 -3.07 5.21
N LEU A 4 14.87 -4.40 5.12
CA LEU A 4 13.69 -5.26 5.08
C LEU A 4 13.40 -5.94 6.42
N LYS A 5 14.06 -5.49 7.50
CA LYS A 5 13.78 -5.98 8.85
C LYS A 5 12.46 -5.38 9.33
N THR A 6 11.42 -6.19 9.35
CA THR A 6 10.05 -5.82 9.76
C THR A 6 9.54 -6.74 10.85
N LEU A 7 8.51 -6.31 11.57
CA LEU A 7 7.79 -7.11 12.54
C LEU A 7 6.28 -6.97 12.28
N PRO A 8 5.60 -8.01 11.84
CA PRO A 8 6.07 -9.38 11.56
C PRO A 8 7.15 -9.44 10.47
N PRO A 9 8.02 -10.46 10.47
CA PRO A 9 9.08 -10.60 9.47
C PRO A 9 8.52 -10.99 8.11
N LEU A 10 9.26 -10.68 7.04
CA LEU A 10 8.96 -11.18 5.71
C LEU A 10 8.99 -12.70 5.69
N ARG A 11 8.03 -13.31 4.99
CA ARG A 11 7.78 -14.75 5.01
C ARG A 11 8.14 -15.41 3.67
N SER A 12 8.05 -16.73 3.65
CA SER A 12 8.33 -17.55 2.48
C SER A 12 7.37 -17.27 1.31
N LYS A 13 7.70 -17.75 0.11
CA LYS A 13 6.81 -17.64 -1.06
C LYS A 13 5.50 -18.41 -0.88
N SER A 14 5.51 -19.51 -0.12
CA SER A 14 4.29 -20.24 0.20
C SER A 14 3.37 -19.44 1.13
N ASP A 15 3.93 -18.79 2.15
CA ASP A 15 3.16 -17.91 3.03
C ASP A 15 2.57 -16.73 2.27
N GLN A 16 3.36 -16.10 1.37
CA GLN A 16 2.89 -15.03 0.50
C GLN A 16 1.73 -15.48 -0.41
N LYS A 17 1.81 -16.71 -0.92
CA LYS A 17 0.71 -17.30 -1.71
C LYS A 17 -0.54 -17.48 -0.86
N SER A 18 -0.40 -18.04 0.34
CA SER A 18 -1.53 -18.22 1.26
C SER A 18 -2.19 -16.91 1.66
N LEU A 19 -1.41 -15.84 1.90
CA LEU A 19 -1.94 -14.50 2.16
C LEU A 19 -2.71 -13.95 0.94
N TRP A 20 -2.18 -14.18 -0.26
CA TRP A 20 -2.87 -13.77 -1.49
C TRP A 20 -4.18 -14.54 -1.68
N ASP A 21 -4.15 -15.85 -1.50
CA ASP A 21 -5.35 -16.68 -1.61
C ASP A 21 -6.41 -16.27 -0.59
N GLY A 22 -6.00 -16.00 0.68
CA GLY A 22 -6.89 -15.51 1.72
C GLY A 22 -7.48 -14.12 1.45
N LEU A 23 -6.74 -13.24 0.75
CA LEU A 23 -7.29 -11.99 0.26
C LEU A 23 -8.35 -12.24 -0.83
N MET A 24 -8.07 -13.14 -1.76
CA MET A 24 -8.96 -13.42 -2.89
C MET A 24 -10.25 -14.15 -2.51
N ASP A 25 -10.22 -14.97 -1.48
CA ASP A 25 -11.40 -15.71 -1.00
C ASP A 25 -12.19 -14.95 0.10
N GLY A 26 -11.62 -13.87 0.65
CA GLY A 26 -12.27 -13.05 1.66
C GLY A 26 -11.97 -13.44 3.10
N THR A 27 -11.06 -14.36 3.34
CA THR A 27 -10.57 -14.69 4.69
C THR A 27 -9.81 -13.50 5.31
N ILE A 28 -9.13 -12.72 4.47
CA ILE A 28 -8.45 -11.48 4.87
C ILE A 28 -9.31 -10.30 4.44
N ASP A 29 -9.77 -9.52 5.42
CA ASP A 29 -10.66 -8.38 5.21
C ASP A 29 -9.94 -7.11 4.81
N ILE A 30 -8.75 -6.84 5.38
CA ILE A 30 -8.09 -5.54 5.31
C ILE A 30 -6.61 -5.71 4.96
N ILE A 31 -6.11 -4.79 4.12
CA ILE A 31 -4.69 -4.58 3.88
C ILE A 31 -4.27 -3.27 4.53
N ALA A 32 -3.27 -3.32 5.41
CA ALA A 32 -2.63 -2.15 5.99
C ALA A 32 -1.20 -2.00 5.45
N SER A 33 -0.75 -0.76 5.29
CA SER A 33 0.61 -0.50 4.80
C SER A 33 1.69 -0.82 5.84
N ASP A 34 1.36 -0.74 7.10
CA ASP A 34 2.32 -0.78 8.22
C ASP A 34 3.54 0.13 7.95
N HIS A 35 3.23 1.36 7.48
CA HIS A 35 4.23 2.35 7.13
C HIS A 35 4.98 2.82 8.37
N ASN A 36 6.19 2.34 8.53
CA ASN A 36 7.05 2.65 9.66
C ASN A 36 8.47 2.97 9.17
N PRO A 37 8.70 4.18 8.61
CA PRO A 37 10.00 4.58 8.11
C PRO A 37 10.99 4.75 9.26
N MET A 38 12.21 4.25 9.06
CA MET A 38 13.32 4.40 9.98
C MET A 38 14.41 5.28 9.35
N ASP A 39 15.17 5.97 10.18
CA ASP A 39 16.35 6.70 9.69
C ASP A 39 17.42 5.75 9.14
N ILE A 40 18.34 6.32 8.38
CA ILE A 40 19.39 5.56 7.70
C ILE A 40 20.37 4.96 8.73
N GLU A 41 20.66 5.67 9.78
CA GLU A 41 21.60 5.28 10.83
C GLU A 41 21.11 4.03 11.54
N SER A 42 19.84 3.97 11.91
CA SER A 42 19.24 2.80 12.57
C SER A 42 19.16 1.56 11.68
N LYS A 43 19.33 1.73 10.36
CA LYS A 43 19.37 0.62 9.38
C LYS A 43 20.79 0.24 8.95
N ARG A 44 21.79 1.12 9.05
CA ARG A 44 23.20 0.86 8.68
C ARG A 44 24.00 0.25 9.80
N CYS A 45 23.51 -0.82 10.40
CA CYS A 45 24.15 -1.54 11.49
C CYS A 45 23.98 -3.05 11.30
N GLU A 46 24.49 -3.84 12.23
CA GLU A 46 24.28 -5.29 12.27
C GLU A 46 22.79 -5.62 12.33
N PHE A 47 22.36 -6.69 11.66
CA PHE A 47 20.95 -7.07 11.58
C PHE A 47 20.28 -7.20 12.97
N GLY A 48 21.01 -7.73 13.96
CA GLY A 48 20.50 -7.87 15.33
C GLY A 48 20.15 -6.53 15.98
N LYS A 49 20.90 -5.47 15.66
CA LYS A 49 20.77 -4.12 16.24
C LYS A 49 19.86 -3.20 15.44
N ALA A 50 19.59 -3.54 14.16
CA ALA A 50 18.78 -2.71 13.29
C ALA A 50 17.33 -2.61 13.80
N GLU A 51 16.76 -1.42 13.73
CA GLU A 51 15.36 -1.17 14.09
C GLU A 51 14.39 -1.87 13.15
N PHE A 52 13.21 -2.25 13.67
CA PHE A 52 12.13 -2.80 12.87
C PHE A 52 11.34 -1.69 12.19
N GLY A 53 11.03 -1.88 10.91
CA GLY A 53 10.20 -0.97 10.14
C GLY A 53 10.73 -0.75 8.73
N THR A 54 9.84 -0.33 7.84
CA THR A 54 10.17 0.06 6.46
C THR A 54 9.13 1.04 5.92
N ALA A 55 9.52 1.86 4.96
CA ALA A 55 8.61 2.76 4.28
C ALA A 55 7.81 2.01 3.21
N THR A 56 6.50 1.97 3.33
CA THR A 56 5.62 1.12 2.52
C THR A 56 4.45 1.85 1.87
N ILE A 57 4.04 3.03 2.39
CA ILE A 57 2.81 3.70 1.97
C ILE A 57 2.77 4.01 0.46
N GLU A 58 3.90 4.37 -0.13
CA GLU A 58 4.01 4.67 -1.55
C GLU A 58 3.90 3.43 -2.43
N ASN A 59 4.00 2.23 -1.84
CA ASN A 59 4.05 0.96 -2.55
C ASN A 59 2.69 0.25 -2.67
N SER A 60 1.66 0.74 -2.01
CA SER A 60 0.38 0.03 -1.86
C SER A 60 -0.26 -0.35 -3.19
N PHE A 61 -0.34 0.57 -4.14
CA PHE A 61 -0.90 0.30 -5.47
C PHE A 61 0.06 -0.48 -6.37
N GLY A 62 1.37 -0.20 -6.27
CA GLY A 62 2.40 -0.91 -7.02
C GLY A 62 2.42 -2.41 -6.72
N TRP A 63 2.15 -2.80 -5.50
CA TRP A 63 2.06 -4.21 -5.11
C TRP A 63 0.93 -4.95 -5.85
N TYR A 64 -0.27 -4.38 -5.93
CA TYR A 64 -1.37 -4.93 -6.73
C TYR A 64 -0.96 -5.11 -8.20
N ARG A 65 -0.31 -4.09 -8.79
CA ARG A 65 0.14 -4.11 -10.18
C ARG A 65 1.23 -5.16 -10.45
N ALA A 66 2.14 -5.37 -9.52
CA ALA A 66 3.20 -6.38 -9.63
C ALA A 66 2.65 -7.82 -9.74
N LYS A 67 1.45 -8.07 -9.22
CA LYS A 67 0.78 -9.38 -9.31
C LYS A 67 0.11 -9.65 -10.66
N LYS A 68 0.14 -8.70 -11.62
CA LYS A 68 -0.58 -8.80 -12.92
C LYS A 68 -2.04 -9.23 -12.74
N ALA A 69 -2.68 -8.66 -11.74
CA ALA A 69 -4.00 -9.08 -11.28
C ALA A 69 -5.10 -8.70 -12.29
N ASN A 70 -6.16 -9.48 -12.30
CA ASN A 70 -7.36 -9.24 -13.11
C ASN A 70 -8.33 -8.31 -12.39
N GLN A 71 -9.48 -8.00 -13.02
CA GLN A 71 -10.50 -7.11 -12.45
C GLN A 71 -10.97 -7.58 -11.06
N ARG A 72 -11.24 -8.87 -10.87
CA ARG A 72 -11.65 -9.42 -9.57
C ARG A 72 -10.63 -9.11 -8.46
N ALA A 73 -9.34 -9.21 -8.77
CA ALA A 73 -8.31 -8.90 -7.79
C ALA A 73 -8.20 -7.40 -7.51
N LEU A 74 -8.51 -6.54 -8.49
CA LEU A 74 -8.64 -5.10 -8.26
C LEU A 74 -9.79 -4.79 -7.31
N ASP A 75 -10.95 -5.39 -7.55
CA ASP A 75 -12.13 -5.19 -6.71
C ASP A 75 -11.85 -5.63 -5.27
N ARG A 76 -11.26 -6.81 -5.07
CA ARG A 76 -10.86 -7.30 -3.74
C ARG A 76 -9.82 -6.41 -3.08
N TRP A 77 -8.84 -5.91 -3.85
CA TRP A 77 -7.85 -4.99 -3.33
C TRP A 77 -8.49 -3.67 -2.86
N VAL A 78 -9.40 -3.09 -3.67
CA VAL A 78 -10.13 -1.86 -3.32
C VAL A 78 -10.99 -2.09 -2.07
N GLU A 79 -11.71 -3.21 -1.98
CA GLU A 79 -12.47 -3.57 -0.79
C GLU A 79 -11.57 -3.59 0.45
N ALA A 80 -10.41 -4.25 0.35
CA ALA A 80 -9.51 -4.44 1.49
C ALA A 80 -8.77 -3.17 1.94
N VAL A 81 -8.50 -2.21 1.04
CA VAL A 81 -7.78 -0.97 1.39
C VAL A 81 -8.72 0.21 1.63
N ALA A 82 -9.96 0.18 1.15
CA ALA A 82 -10.85 1.34 1.23
C ALA A 82 -12.20 1.02 1.92
N HIS A 83 -12.99 0.08 1.39
CA HIS A 83 -14.35 -0.13 1.87
C HIS A 83 -14.39 -0.87 3.22
N ASN A 84 -13.65 -1.96 3.38
CA ASN A 84 -13.66 -2.75 4.62
C ASN A 84 -13.10 -1.98 5.82
N PRO A 85 -11.98 -1.22 5.71
CA PRO A 85 -11.56 -0.34 6.81
C PRO A 85 -12.63 0.68 7.21
N ARG A 86 -13.33 1.28 6.24
CA ARG A 86 -14.41 2.23 6.54
C ARG A 86 -15.55 1.58 7.30
N LYS A 87 -15.96 0.39 6.90
CA LYS A 87 -16.98 -0.39 7.63
C LYS A 87 -16.53 -0.74 9.05
N LEU A 88 -15.31 -1.26 9.19
CA LEU A 88 -14.78 -1.69 10.49
C LEU A 88 -14.66 -0.54 11.49
N PHE A 89 -14.17 0.61 11.03
CA PHE A 89 -13.98 1.79 11.88
C PHE A 89 -15.16 2.75 11.88
N ASN A 90 -16.30 2.35 11.30
CA ASN A 90 -17.51 3.14 11.21
C ASN A 90 -17.29 4.55 10.64
N LEU A 91 -16.42 4.62 9.61
CA LEU A 91 -16.13 5.86 8.90
C LEU A 91 -17.21 6.15 7.87
N LYS A 92 -17.31 7.42 7.49
CA LYS A 92 -18.24 7.86 6.45
C LYS A 92 -17.95 7.12 5.15
N ASP A 93 -19.00 6.56 4.55
CA ASP A 93 -18.90 5.93 3.23
C ASP A 93 -18.59 6.98 2.17
N CYS A 94 -17.88 6.56 1.12
CA CYS A 94 -17.55 7.39 -0.03
C CYS A 94 -17.72 6.59 -1.32
N SER A 95 -18.21 7.28 -2.35
CA SER A 95 -18.40 6.68 -3.67
C SER A 95 -18.21 7.75 -4.77
N ILE A 96 -18.17 7.30 -6.01
CA ILE A 96 -18.06 8.18 -7.19
C ILE A 96 -19.43 8.72 -7.63
N ASP A 97 -20.50 8.46 -6.89
CA ASP A 97 -21.85 8.90 -7.24
C ASP A 97 -22.07 10.38 -6.95
N ILE A 98 -22.92 11.01 -7.77
CA ILE A 98 -23.28 12.42 -7.63
C ILE A 98 -23.96 12.67 -6.27
N GLY A 99 -23.45 13.64 -5.54
CA GLY A 99 -23.97 14.02 -4.22
C GLY A 99 -23.30 13.31 -3.05
N ASN A 100 -22.47 12.31 -3.30
CA ASN A 100 -21.74 11.62 -2.25
C ASN A 100 -20.45 12.33 -1.86
N TYR A 101 -19.93 11.95 -0.70
CA TYR A 101 -18.65 12.44 -0.22
C TYR A 101 -17.51 11.87 -1.06
N ALA A 102 -16.68 12.75 -1.60
CA ALA A 102 -15.51 12.35 -2.37
C ALA A 102 -14.28 12.29 -1.48
N ASP A 103 -13.67 11.11 -1.41
CA ASP A 103 -12.36 10.85 -0.81
C ASP A 103 -11.67 9.82 -1.69
N LEU A 104 -11.05 10.31 -2.76
CA LEU A 104 -10.61 9.50 -3.90
C LEU A 104 -9.14 9.76 -4.19
N THR A 105 -8.44 8.71 -4.58
CA THR A 105 -7.10 8.80 -5.14
C THR A 105 -7.14 8.40 -6.60
N ILE A 106 -6.56 9.22 -7.47
CA ILE A 106 -6.45 8.97 -8.91
C ILE A 106 -5.08 8.40 -9.20
N PHE A 107 -5.04 7.22 -9.80
CA PHE A 107 -3.80 6.54 -10.18
C PHE A 107 -3.63 6.54 -11.70
N ALA A 108 -2.44 6.93 -12.18
CA ALA A 108 -2.00 6.68 -13.54
C ALA A 108 -1.49 5.24 -13.67
N ASN A 109 -1.93 4.58 -14.75
CA ASN A 109 -1.53 3.22 -15.08
C ASN A 109 -0.68 3.19 -16.36
N ASP A 110 0.23 4.13 -16.49
CA ASP A 110 1.02 4.40 -17.69
C ASP A 110 2.42 3.76 -17.69
N GLY A 111 2.73 2.95 -16.66
CA GLY A 111 4.05 2.34 -16.49
C GLY A 111 5.13 3.29 -15.97
N SER A 112 4.77 4.54 -15.63
CA SER A 112 5.71 5.48 -15.04
C SER A 112 6.22 4.99 -13.69
N LEU A 113 7.52 5.18 -13.45
CA LEU A 113 8.12 4.87 -12.15
C LEU A 113 7.71 5.94 -11.13
N ILE A 114 7.42 5.50 -9.92
CA ILE A 114 7.15 6.42 -8.81
C ILE A 114 8.49 7.05 -8.39
N GLU A 115 8.55 8.36 -8.44
CA GLU A 115 9.60 9.09 -7.74
C GLU A 115 9.33 9.03 -6.23
N LYS A 116 10.23 8.40 -5.49
CA LYS A 116 10.07 8.19 -4.06
C LYS A 116 10.30 9.50 -3.33
N LYS A 117 9.30 9.94 -2.58
CA LYS A 117 9.34 11.18 -1.78
C LYS A 117 9.45 10.94 -0.28
N THR A 118 9.44 9.69 0.17
CA THR A 118 9.57 9.38 1.60
C THR A 118 10.95 9.77 2.10
N LEU A 119 11.00 10.70 3.03
CA LEU A 119 12.22 11.19 3.64
C LEU A 119 12.80 10.16 4.62
N GLY A 120 14.13 10.00 4.60
CA GLY A 120 14.91 9.30 5.63
C GLY A 120 14.95 7.78 5.53
N ALA A 121 14.07 7.13 4.79
CA ALA A 121 14.05 5.68 4.75
C ALA A 121 14.60 5.15 3.42
N ASN A 122 15.39 4.10 3.49
CA ASN A 122 15.62 3.27 2.32
C ASN A 122 14.34 2.50 1.99
N VAL A 123 13.63 2.99 1.03
CA VAL A 123 12.50 2.28 0.44
C VAL A 123 13.07 1.18 -0.44
N PRO A 124 12.68 -0.08 -0.25
CA PRO A 124 13.09 -1.16 -1.15
C PRO A 124 12.79 -0.77 -2.60
N ASN A 125 13.75 -1.02 -3.49
CA ASN A 125 13.62 -0.67 -4.89
C ASN A 125 12.69 -1.68 -5.59
N TRP A 126 11.39 -1.57 -5.30
CA TRP A 126 10.39 -2.39 -5.97
C TRP A 126 10.03 -1.72 -7.30
N ASN A 127 10.09 -2.48 -8.37
CA ASN A 127 9.58 -2.04 -9.67
C ASN A 127 8.08 -1.79 -9.54
N GLN A 128 7.71 -0.53 -9.47
CA GLN A 128 6.33 -0.11 -9.30
C GLN A 128 5.83 0.47 -10.61
N ASN A 129 4.79 -0.12 -11.14
CA ASN A 129 4.07 0.37 -12.29
C ASN A 129 2.86 1.17 -11.81
N GLY A 130 2.82 2.45 -12.15
CA GLY A 130 1.73 3.35 -11.81
C GLY A 130 2.01 4.21 -10.58
N ARG A 131 1.45 5.41 -10.58
CA ARG A 131 1.62 6.40 -9.53
C ARG A 131 0.31 7.12 -9.23
N ALA A 132 0.15 7.61 -8.02
CA ALA A 132 -0.89 8.57 -7.71
C ALA A 132 -0.62 9.88 -8.47
N ILE A 133 -1.62 10.42 -9.14
CA ILE A 133 -1.55 11.67 -9.90
C ILE A 133 -2.49 12.74 -9.37
N GLY A 134 -3.38 12.39 -8.47
CA GLY A 134 -4.29 13.33 -7.86
C GLY A 134 -5.06 12.75 -6.69
N ILE A 135 -5.50 13.64 -5.84
CA ILE A 135 -6.36 13.35 -4.69
C ILE A 135 -7.56 14.28 -4.73
N ILE A 136 -8.74 13.73 -4.51
CA ILE A 136 -9.97 14.50 -4.30
C ILE A 136 -10.42 14.23 -2.88
N ASN A 137 -10.39 15.23 -2.04
CA ASN A 137 -10.83 15.13 -0.67
C ASN A 137 -11.73 16.31 -0.32
N ASN A 138 -12.99 16.03 0.03
CA ASN A 138 -13.97 17.01 0.52
C ASN A 138 -13.92 18.35 -0.24
N LYS A 139 -14.14 18.33 -1.57
CA LYS A 139 -14.13 19.49 -2.49
C LYS A 139 -12.75 20.08 -2.79
N LYS A 140 -11.67 19.55 -2.24
CA LYS A 140 -10.31 19.93 -2.64
C LYS A 140 -9.79 18.91 -3.64
N ILE A 141 -9.21 19.43 -4.73
CA ILE A 141 -8.51 18.62 -5.74
C ILE A 141 -7.04 18.99 -5.62
N ILE A 142 -6.20 18.00 -5.39
CA ILE A 142 -4.75 18.15 -5.33
C ILE A 142 -4.18 17.31 -6.48
N GLN A 143 -3.47 17.97 -7.38
CA GLN A 143 -2.68 17.30 -8.40
C GLN A 143 -1.28 17.03 -7.84
N LEU A 144 -0.77 15.80 -8.01
CA LEU A 144 0.51 15.32 -7.49
C LEU A 144 1.59 15.31 -8.57
#